data_1aa5cebbb38dbac31aad2b07383b79c8
#
_entry.id   1aa5cebbb38dbac31aad2b07383b79c8
#
_cell.length_a   1.000
_cell.length_b   1.000
_cell.length_c   1.000
_cell.angle_alpha   90.00
_cell.angle_beta   90.00
_cell.angle_gamma   90.00
#
_symmetry.space_group_name_H-M   'P 1'
#
loop_
_entity.id
_entity.type
_entity.pdbx_description
1 polymer ?
#
loop_
_entity_poly.entity_id
_entity_poly.type
_entity_poly.pdbx_seq_one_letter_code
_entity_poly.pdbx_strand_id
1 'polypeptide(L)' 'MYDVQQLLKRFGIIVYLGKRLYDIEMMKIELERLYQSGLVEKQDYLTAELILRREHRLEKRRLEEGNTHD' A
#
# COMPACT_ATOMS: atom_id res chain seq x y z
N MET A 1 1.65 6.70 3.69
CA MET A 1 2.34 5.38 3.56
C MET A 1 2.88 4.84 4.87
N TYR A 2 3.46 5.71 5.67
CA TYR A 2 4.02 5.27 6.96
C TYR A 2 2.98 4.57 7.84
N ASP A 3 1.77 5.11 7.91
CA ASP A 3 0.72 4.54 8.77
C ASP A 3 0.33 3.13 8.33
N VAL A 4 0.30 2.89 7.02
CA VAL A 4 -0.03 1.55 6.50
C VAL A 4 1.10 0.58 6.81
N GLN A 5 2.35 1.01 6.65
CA GLN A 5 3.51 0.18 6.99
C GLN A 5 3.50 -0.21 8.46
N GLN A 6 3.15 0.73 9.35
CA GLN A 6 3.08 0.45 10.77
C GLN A 6 1.93 -0.50 11.10
N LEU A 7 0.80 -0.37 10.43
CA LEU A 7 -0.32 -1.27 10.60
C LEU A 7 0.07 -2.70 10.23
N LEU A 8 0.67 -2.88 9.05
CA LEU A 8 1.09 -4.21 8.58
C LEU A 8 2.18 -4.80 9.49
N LYS A 9 3.09 -3.97 9.97
CA LYS A 9 4.18 -4.39 10.83
C LYS A 9 3.67 -4.99 12.14
N ARG A 10 2.53 -4.50 12.65
CA ARG A 10 1.94 -5.08 13.87
C ARG A 10 1.56 -6.54 13.68
N PHE A 11 1.35 -6.97 12.44
CA PHE A 11 1.04 -8.35 12.12
C PHE A 11 2.24 -9.12 11.58
N GLY A 12 3.44 -8.55 11.74
CA GLY A 12 4.67 -9.20 11.29
C GLY A 12 4.89 -9.10 9.78
N ILE A 13 4.18 -8.20 9.10
CA ILE A 13 4.26 -8.06 7.65
C ILE A 13 5.13 -6.86 7.30
N ILE A 14 6.24 -7.13 6.61
CA ILE A 14 7.14 -6.09 6.10
C ILE A 14 7.24 -6.28 4.61
N VAL A 15 6.86 -5.24 3.85
CA VAL A 15 6.90 -5.28 2.40
C VAL A 15 8.03 -4.38 1.90
N TYR A 16 8.98 -4.99 1.19
CA TYR A 16 10.08 -4.26 0.59
C TYR A 16 10.57 -5.03 -0.64
N LEU A 17 10.06 -4.65 -1.82
CA LEU A 17 10.40 -5.31 -3.08
C LEU A 17 11.43 -4.51 -3.88
N GLY A 18 11.79 -3.32 -3.42
CA GLY A 18 12.77 -2.47 -4.07
C GLY A 18 12.19 -1.47 -5.06
N LYS A 19 10.92 -1.61 -5.42
CA LYS A 19 10.21 -0.65 -6.27
C LYS A 19 8.93 -0.23 -5.58
N ARG A 20 8.77 1.08 -5.42
CA ARG A 20 7.66 1.65 -4.65
C ARG A 20 6.28 1.21 -5.16
N LEU A 21 6.09 1.17 -6.47
CA LEU A 21 4.81 0.77 -7.03
C LEU A 21 4.45 -0.67 -6.63
N TYR A 22 5.41 -1.56 -6.71
CA TYR A 22 5.19 -2.96 -6.34
C TYR A 22 5.01 -3.13 -4.84
N ASP A 23 5.70 -2.33 -4.03
CA ASP A 23 5.51 -2.33 -2.59
C ASP A 23 4.08 -1.95 -2.24
N ILE A 24 3.56 -0.91 -2.89
CA ILE A 24 2.18 -0.45 -2.68
C ILE A 24 1.19 -1.54 -3.07
N GLU A 25 1.38 -2.16 -4.23
CA GLU A 25 0.49 -3.22 -4.70
C GLU A 25 0.49 -4.41 -3.76
N MET A 26 1.66 -4.81 -3.27
CA MET A 26 1.76 -5.92 -2.32
C MET A 26 1.11 -5.58 -0.98
N MET A 27 1.28 -4.35 -0.52
CA MET A 27 0.64 -3.91 0.72
C MET A 27 -0.89 -3.97 0.61
N LYS A 28 -1.45 -3.64 -0.56
CA LYS A 28 -2.89 -3.74 -0.78
C LYS A 28 -3.37 -5.18 -0.65
N ILE A 29 -2.62 -6.11 -1.20
CA ILE A 29 -2.96 -7.53 -1.13
C ILE A 29 -2.93 -8.01 0.33
N GLU A 30 -1.86 -7.67 1.06
CA GLU A 30 -1.72 -8.09 2.45
C GLU A 30 -2.79 -7.46 3.34
N LEU A 31 -3.10 -6.19 3.11
CA LEU A 31 -4.13 -5.49 3.86
C LEU A 31 -5.50 -6.16 3.66
N GLU A 32 -5.82 -6.52 2.43
CA GLU A 32 -7.08 -7.19 2.13
C GLU A 32 -7.17 -8.54 2.80
N ARG A 33 -6.08 -9.31 2.81
CA ARG A 33 -6.04 -10.60 3.50
C ARG A 33 -6.31 -10.46 4.99
N LEU A 34 -5.69 -9.46 5.61
CA LEU A 34 -5.89 -9.20 7.05
C LEU A 34 -7.35 -8.84 7.33
N TYR A 35 -7.93 -8.01 6.49
CA TYR A 35 -9.32 -7.60 6.67
C TYR A 35 -10.28 -8.78 6.49
N GLN A 36 -10.07 -9.59 5.47
CA GLN A 36 -10.93 -10.75 5.23
C GLN A 36 -10.79 -11.81 6.31
N SER A 37 -9.64 -11.86 6.97
CA SER A 37 -9.40 -12.75 8.10
C SER A 37 -9.97 -12.22 9.42
N GLY A 38 -10.55 -11.01 9.41
CA GLY A 38 -11.12 -10.41 10.61
C GLY A 38 -10.09 -9.84 11.57
N LEU A 39 -8.82 -9.70 11.14
CA LEU A 39 -7.74 -9.23 12.00
C LEU A 39 -7.62 -7.70 12.04
N VAL A 40 -8.20 -7.02 11.07
CA VAL A 40 -8.18 -5.56 10.98
C VAL A 40 -9.62 -5.05 10.96
N GLU A 41 -9.91 -4.04 11.77
CA GLU A 41 -11.23 -3.45 11.81
C GLU A 41 -11.52 -2.71 10.51
N LYS A 42 -12.81 -2.64 10.15
CA LYS A 42 -13.25 -2.02 8.91
C LYS A 42 -12.75 -0.58 8.77
N GLN A 43 -12.79 0.19 9.87
CA GLN A 43 -12.36 1.59 9.84
C GLN A 43 -10.87 1.69 9.49
N ASP A 44 -10.03 0.86 10.12
CA ASP A 44 -8.60 0.86 9.85
C ASP A 44 -8.32 0.40 8.42
N TYR A 45 -9.05 -0.61 7.96
CA TYR A 45 -8.93 -1.10 6.59
C TYR A 45 -9.25 -0.01 5.57
N LEU A 46 -10.38 0.69 5.76
CA LEU A 46 -10.79 1.73 4.82
C LEU A 46 -9.81 2.89 4.78
N THR A 47 -9.31 3.31 5.95
CA THR A 47 -8.32 4.38 6.03
C THR A 47 -7.04 4.00 5.32
N ALA A 48 -6.54 2.79 5.59
CA ALA A 48 -5.32 2.29 4.96
C ALA A 48 -5.49 2.12 3.45
N GLU A 49 -6.65 1.63 3.01
CA GLU A 49 -6.93 1.46 1.59
C GLU A 49 -6.91 2.80 0.85
N LEU A 50 -7.49 3.85 1.44
CA LEU A 50 -7.46 5.18 0.84
C LEU A 50 -6.04 5.69 0.70
N ILE A 51 -5.20 5.49 1.72
CA ILE A 51 -3.80 5.90 1.69
C ILE A 51 -3.06 5.19 0.56
N LEU A 52 -3.22 3.86 0.48
CA LEU A 52 -2.53 3.08 -0.55
C LEU A 52 -3.02 3.43 -1.95
N ARG A 53 -4.31 3.67 -2.11
CA ARG A 53 -4.87 4.06 -3.40
C ARG A 53 -4.30 5.40 -3.87
N ARG A 54 -4.18 6.36 -2.96
CA ARG A 54 -3.58 7.65 -3.25
C ARG A 54 -2.11 7.51 -3.62
N GLU A 55 -1.36 6.76 -2.83
CA GLU A 55 0.07 6.55 -3.08
C GLU A 55 0.30 5.84 -4.42
N HIS A 56 -0.54 4.87 -4.74
CA HIS A 56 -0.46 4.17 -6.02
C HIS A 56 -0.64 5.13 -7.18
N ARG A 57 -1.66 5.99 -7.10
CA ARG A 57 -1.94 6.96 -8.15
C ARG A 57 -0.80 7.94 -8.33
N LEU A 58 -0.25 8.45 -7.21
CA LEU A 58 0.85 9.41 -7.26
C LEU A 58 2.11 8.78 -7.84
N GLU A 59 2.43 7.57 -7.42
CA GLU A 59 3.61 6.86 -7.91
C GLU A 59 3.49 6.53 -9.39
N LYS A 60 2.32 6.08 -9.81
CA LYS A 60 2.08 5.77 -11.21
C LYS A 60 2.25 7.01 -12.09
N ARG A 61 1.71 8.16 -11.63
CA ARG A 61 1.87 9.43 -12.34
C ARG A 61 3.33 9.83 -12.42
N ARG A 62 4.08 9.69 -11.34
CA ARG A 62 5.49 10.03 -11.30
C ARG A 62 6.28 9.21 -12.32
N LEU A 63 5.99 7.92 -12.44
CA LEU A 63 6.64 7.07 -13.41
C LEU A 63 6.28 7.43 -14.84
N GLU A 64 5.02 7.79 -15.10
CA GLU A 64 4.57 8.21 -16.42
C GLU A 64 5.24 9.52 -16.82
N GLU A 65 5.37 10.47 -15.91
CA GLU A 65 6.05 11.73 -16.17
C GLU A 65 7.53 11.50 -16.46
N GLY A 66 8.17 10.56 -15.77
CA GLY A 66 9.55 10.20 -16.03
C GLY A 66 9.75 9.63 -17.43
N ASN A 67 8.72 8.99 -17.98
CA ASN A 67 8.80 8.39 -19.32
C ASN A 67 8.58 9.38 -20.45
N THR A 68 8.14 10.60 -20.16
CA THR A 68 7.84 11.60 -21.20
C THR A 68 9.04 12.46 -21.59
N HIS A 69 10.18 12.25 -20.96
CA HIS A 69 11.39 13.05 -21.23
C HIS A 69 12.34 12.43 -22.23
N ASP A 70 11.95 11.34 -22.83
CA ASP A 70 12.75 10.73 -23.89
C ASP A 70 12.60 11.44 -25.26
#